data_ad0eecd9af0c79904128ca70c65954bd
#
_entry.id   ad0eecd9af0c79904128ca70c65954bd
#
_cell.length_a   1.000
_cell.length_b   1.000
_cell.length_c   1.000
_cell.angle_alpha   90.00
_cell.angle_beta   90.00
_cell.angle_gamma   90.00
#
_symmetry.space_group_name_H-M   'P 1'
#
loop_
_entity.id
_entity.type
_entity.pdbx_description
1 polymer ?
#
loop_
_entity_poly.entity_id
_entity_poly.type
_entity_poly.pdbx_seq_one_letter_code
_entity_poly.pdbx_strand_id
1 'polypeptide(L)'
;MRFFLLTSLLVTLTACSSSSNNTDSAQYFTLLHTNDNHGRFWHNEHGEYGMAARKTLIDQLRADAKAQGHAVLLLSGGDINTGIPESDLQHAEPDFKGMSVIGYDAMAIGNHEFDNPLAVLDKQQKWSNFPFLSANIIDKTTGETRYQAYKIFEKNGLKIAVIGLTTTDTAKIGNPQYIGGLEFKDPTEVTAKLAPKIEKQYKPDITIAVTHMGHYVDANFGINAPGDVTMARNLPKGMLDIIVGGHSQEPVCMKEANVADESFMPGKACKPDQQNGTWIMQAHEWGKYVGKAEFKLENDELTLLNYSLIPVNLYIDDENGNKQLAAEYIEPNKNLQDMLAVYQKKGAAQIAGKIGNVDAKLEGDRNKVRYEQVNLARVIIAAQMQSVGA
;
A
#
# COMPACT_ATOMS: atom_id res chain seq x y z
N MET A 1 -15.80 28.36 91.03
CA MET A 1 -16.59 28.08 89.82
C MET A 1 -15.80 28.66 88.64
N ARG A 2 -15.17 27.83 87.83
CA ARG A 2 -14.41 28.22 86.60
C ARG A 2 -15.20 27.71 85.42
N PHE A 3 -15.72 28.60 84.58
CA PHE A 3 -16.37 28.29 83.29
C PHE A 3 -15.27 28.09 82.24
N PHE A 4 -15.28 26.92 81.56
CA PHE A 4 -14.53 26.66 80.34
C PHE A 4 -15.46 26.93 79.13
N LEU A 5 -15.06 27.91 78.32
CA LEU A 5 -15.64 28.08 76.98
C LEU A 5 -14.94 27.17 75.99
N LEU A 6 -15.71 26.24 75.38
CA LEU A 6 -15.28 25.45 74.24
C LEU A 6 -15.60 26.28 72.99
N THR A 7 -14.57 26.71 72.22
CA THR A 7 -14.71 27.30 70.90
C THR A 7 -14.59 26.16 69.86
N SER A 8 -15.66 25.85 69.18
CA SER A 8 -15.71 24.93 68.05
C SER A 8 -15.13 25.59 66.77
N LEU A 9 -14.03 25.10 66.31
CA LEU A 9 -13.44 25.52 65.02
C LEU A 9 -14.11 24.72 63.86
N LEU A 10 -14.92 25.38 63.08
CA LEU A 10 -15.56 24.80 61.88
C LEU A 10 -14.55 24.91 60.73
N VAL A 11 -13.94 23.77 60.34
CA VAL A 11 -13.11 23.66 59.14
C VAL A 11 -13.99 23.41 57.94
N THR A 12 -14.19 24.39 57.12
CA THR A 12 -14.84 24.26 55.81
C THR A 12 -13.85 23.69 54.81
N LEU A 13 -13.98 22.42 54.46
CA LEU A 13 -13.30 21.80 53.33
C LEU A 13 -13.90 22.32 52.02
N THR A 14 -13.24 23.27 51.37
CA THR A 14 -13.54 23.66 50.00
C THR A 14 -12.99 22.55 49.08
N ALA A 15 -13.87 21.67 48.60
CA ALA A 15 -13.56 20.75 47.52
C ALA A 15 -13.42 21.55 46.24
N CYS A 16 -12.19 21.79 45.82
CA CYS A 16 -11.89 22.19 44.44
C CYS A 16 -12.22 21.01 43.52
N SER A 17 -13.41 21.01 42.92
CA SER A 17 -13.67 20.19 41.74
C SER A 17 -12.85 20.75 40.62
N SER A 18 -11.69 20.15 40.36
CA SER A 18 -10.99 20.30 39.09
C SER A 18 -11.86 19.67 38.00
N SER A 19 -12.71 20.47 37.37
CA SER A 19 -13.23 20.10 36.06
C SER A 19 -12.01 19.98 35.13
N SER A 20 -11.59 18.76 34.87
CA SER A 20 -10.73 18.48 33.74
C SER A 20 -11.52 18.83 32.47
N ASN A 21 -11.34 20.04 31.98
CA ASN A 21 -11.63 20.33 30.60
C ASN A 21 -10.63 19.50 29.79
N ASN A 22 -10.99 18.26 29.48
CA ASN A 22 -10.41 17.56 28.35
C ASN A 22 -10.89 18.31 27.10
N THR A 23 -10.22 19.40 26.77
CA THR A 23 -10.17 19.86 25.39
C THR A 23 -9.33 18.83 24.70
N ASP A 24 -9.94 17.85 23.99
CA ASP A 24 -9.24 16.94 23.13
C ASP A 24 -8.43 17.79 22.16
N SER A 25 -7.12 17.86 22.41
CA SER A 25 -6.23 18.61 21.55
C SER A 25 -6.16 17.88 20.22
N ALA A 26 -6.37 18.61 19.12
CA ALA A 26 -6.28 18.06 17.78
C ALA A 26 -5.00 17.24 17.61
N GLN A 27 -5.13 16.02 17.11
CA GLN A 27 -4.03 15.14 16.77
C GLN A 27 -3.85 15.11 15.25
N TYR A 28 -2.60 14.95 14.81
CA TYR A 28 -2.28 14.97 13.38
C TYR A 28 -1.64 13.65 12.96
N PHE A 29 -2.03 13.18 11.78
CA PHE A 29 -1.58 11.92 11.22
C PHE A 29 -1.16 12.09 9.77
N THR A 30 0.01 11.58 9.42
CA THR A 30 0.51 11.49 8.05
C THR A 30 0.54 10.02 7.62
N LEU A 31 -0.19 9.70 6.58
CA LEU A 31 -0.18 8.40 5.93
C LEU A 31 0.66 8.49 4.66
N LEU A 32 1.71 7.67 4.59
CA LEU A 32 2.50 7.44 3.39
C LEU A 32 2.12 6.09 2.81
N HIS A 33 2.04 5.97 1.49
CA HIS A 33 1.70 4.70 0.87
C HIS A 33 2.31 4.51 -0.52
N THR A 34 2.48 3.25 -0.88
CA THR A 34 2.82 2.78 -2.23
C THR A 34 2.05 1.50 -2.52
N ASN A 35 2.06 1.02 -3.76
CA ASN A 35 1.47 -0.24 -4.19
C ASN A 35 2.12 -0.72 -5.48
N ASP A 36 1.90 -1.99 -5.83
CA ASP A 36 2.23 -2.58 -7.14
C ASP A 36 3.68 -2.32 -7.57
N ASN A 37 4.64 -2.71 -6.70
CA ASN A 37 6.07 -2.51 -6.97
C ASN A 37 6.58 -3.35 -8.13
N HIS A 38 6.08 -4.58 -8.27
CA HIS A 38 6.37 -5.50 -9.37
C HIS A 38 7.87 -5.66 -9.65
N GLY A 39 8.65 -5.98 -8.61
CA GLY A 39 10.08 -6.27 -8.71
C GLY A 39 10.97 -5.06 -9.00
N ARG A 40 10.44 -3.86 -9.01
CA ARG A 40 11.18 -2.66 -9.39
C ARG A 40 11.92 -2.04 -8.20
N PHE A 41 12.81 -2.85 -7.60
CA PHE A 41 13.70 -2.38 -6.53
C PHE A 41 14.77 -1.43 -7.05
N TRP A 42 15.16 -1.56 -8.34
CA TRP A 42 16.14 -0.73 -9.01
C TRP A 42 15.45 0.32 -9.89
N HIS A 43 16.14 1.40 -10.20
CA HIS A 43 15.65 2.40 -11.15
C HIS A 43 15.67 1.84 -12.59
N ASN A 44 14.86 2.42 -13.48
CA ASN A 44 14.91 2.07 -14.90
C ASN A 44 16.14 2.71 -15.60
N GLU A 45 16.25 2.53 -16.90
CA GLU A 45 17.34 3.07 -17.72
C GLU A 45 17.40 4.60 -17.75
N HIS A 46 16.31 5.28 -17.41
CA HIS A 46 16.21 6.74 -17.32
C HIS A 46 16.48 7.29 -15.91
N GLY A 47 16.72 6.42 -14.93
CA GLY A 47 16.93 6.80 -13.54
C GLY A 47 15.65 7.09 -12.76
N GLU A 48 14.47 6.72 -13.32
CA GLU A 48 13.19 6.92 -12.68
C GLU A 48 12.94 5.87 -11.59
N TYR A 49 12.14 6.23 -10.58
CA TYR A 49 11.74 5.43 -9.42
C TYR A 49 12.91 4.71 -8.72
N GLY A 50 12.70 3.46 -8.28
CA GLY A 50 13.69 2.69 -7.52
C GLY A 50 13.69 2.99 -6.02
N MET A 51 13.99 1.96 -5.24
CA MET A 51 13.86 2.00 -3.78
C MET A 51 14.85 2.94 -3.09
N ALA A 52 16.03 3.16 -3.69
CA ALA A 52 17.04 4.03 -3.09
C ALA A 52 16.61 5.51 -3.10
N ALA A 53 16.04 6.02 -4.20
CA ALA A 53 15.47 7.35 -4.26
C ALA A 53 14.20 7.46 -3.41
N ARG A 54 13.33 6.43 -3.46
CA ARG A 54 12.14 6.34 -2.60
C ARG A 54 12.48 6.41 -1.12
N LYS A 55 13.57 5.77 -0.68
CA LYS A 55 14.06 5.86 0.71
C LYS A 55 14.37 7.30 1.11
N THR A 56 15.11 8.03 0.29
CA THR A 56 15.44 9.43 0.57
C THR A 56 14.17 10.27 0.72
N LEU A 57 13.23 10.14 -0.23
CA LEU A 57 11.95 10.86 -0.17
C LEU A 57 11.16 10.52 1.09
N ILE A 58 10.99 9.23 1.40
CA ILE A 58 10.21 8.80 2.57
C ILE A 58 10.86 9.28 3.88
N ASP A 59 12.20 9.24 3.99
CA ASP A 59 12.91 9.75 5.16
C ASP A 59 12.67 11.25 5.36
N GLN A 60 12.69 12.03 4.27
CA GLN A 60 12.39 13.46 4.29
C GLN A 60 10.94 13.71 4.73
N LEU A 61 9.97 13.03 4.10
CA LEU A 61 8.55 13.18 4.45
C LEU A 61 8.26 12.81 5.91
N ARG A 62 8.93 11.78 6.44
CA ARG A 62 8.84 11.42 7.86
C ARG A 62 9.45 12.47 8.77
N ALA A 63 10.59 13.05 8.40
CA ALA A 63 11.24 14.10 9.17
C ALA A 63 10.33 15.33 9.25
N ASP A 64 9.74 15.74 8.13
CA ASP A 64 8.84 16.88 8.04
C ASP A 64 7.57 16.67 8.88
N ALA A 65 6.94 15.49 8.77
CA ALA A 65 5.77 15.13 9.55
C ALA A 65 6.08 15.09 11.06
N LYS A 66 7.23 14.52 11.44
CA LYS A 66 7.69 14.47 12.84
C LYS A 66 7.96 15.87 13.40
N ALA A 67 8.55 16.76 12.61
CA ALA A 67 8.79 18.16 13.01
C ALA A 67 7.48 18.92 13.28
N GLN A 68 6.38 18.50 12.65
CA GLN A 68 5.03 19.03 12.85
C GLN A 68 4.24 18.28 13.95
N GLY A 69 4.86 17.28 14.61
CA GLY A 69 4.21 16.51 15.67
C GLY A 69 3.21 15.46 15.16
N HIS A 70 3.22 15.11 13.87
CA HIS A 70 2.33 14.11 13.31
C HIS A 70 2.73 12.67 13.70
N ALA A 71 1.75 11.81 13.93
CA ALA A 71 1.94 10.36 13.83
C ALA A 71 2.18 9.98 12.37
N VAL A 72 3.01 8.96 12.09
CA VAL A 72 3.31 8.55 10.72
C VAL A 72 3.21 7.03 10.56
N LEU A 73 2.50 6.59 9.51
CA LEU A 73 2.55 5.21 9.00
C LEU A 73 2.96 5.20 7.53
N LEU A 74 3.67 4.14 7.13
CA LEU A 74 3.97 3.82 5.74
C LEU A 74 3.41 2.43 5.40
N LEU A 75 2.44 2.36 4.50
CA LEU A 75 1.76 1.15 4.09
C LEU A 75 2.01 0.81 2.61
N SER A 76 1.93 -0.48 2.26
CA SER A 76 1.95 -0.94 0.87
C SER A 76 0.67 -1.70 0.53
N GLY A 77 0.04 -1.35 -0.59
CA GLY A 77 -1.13 -2.06 -1.14
C GLY A 77 -0.81 -3.41 -1.80
N GLY A 78 0.40 -3.97 -1.61
CA GLY A 78 0.76 -5.30 -2.12
C GLY A 78 1.32 -5.31 -3.55
N ASP A 79 1.41 -6.51 -4.13
CA ASP A 79 2.02 -6.81 -5.43
C ASP A 79 3.47 -6.33 -5.53
N ILE A 80 4.30 -6.93 -4.70
CA ILE A 80 5.74 -6.67 -4.71
C ILE A 80 6.42 -7.56 -5.73
N ASN A 81 5.94 -8.80 -5.88
CA ASN A 81 6.46 -9.81 -6.79
C ASN A 81 6.14 -9.51 -8.25
N THR A 82 6.88 -10.15 -9.12
CA THR A 82 6.63 -10.37 -10.55
C THR A 82 6.61 -9.11 -11.41
N GLY A 83 7.58 -9.02 -12.31
CA GLY A 83 7.61 -7.97 -13.33
C GLY A 83 8.98 -7.62 -13.87
N ILE A 84 10.05 -7.81 -13.11
CA ILE A 84 11.43 -7.56 -13.55
C ILE A 84 12.28 -8.81 -13.32
N PRO A 85 12.88 -9.39 -14.36
CA PRO A 85 13.65 -10.62 -14.26
C PRO A 85 14.73 -10.60 -13.17
N GLU A 86 15.39 -9.46 -12.97
CA GLU A 86 16.41 -9.28 -11.95
C GLU A 86 15.89 -9.49 -10.53
N SER A 87 14.62 -9.17 -10.29
CA SER A 87 13.93 -9.45 -9.03
C SER A 87 13.38 -10.87 -9.00
N ASP A 88 12.65 -11.27 -10.06
CA ASP A 88 11.91 -12.53 -10.14
C ASP A 88 12.82 -13.75 -9.95
N LEU A 89 14.00 -13.76 -10.60
CA LEU A 89 15.01 -14.79 -10.47
C LEU A 89 15.65 -14.87 -9.08
N GLN A 90 15.38 -13.90 -8.22
CA GLN A 90 15.81 -13.84 -6.83
C GLN A 90 14.60 -13.90 -5.86
N HIS A 91 13.41 -14.26 -6.35
CA HIS A 91 12.18 -14.34 -5.55
C HIS A 91 11.83 -13.06 -4.79
N ALA A 92 12.10 -11.90 -5.41
CA ALA A 92 11.90 -10.56 -4.84
C ALA A 92 12.65 -10.30 -3.51
N GLU A 93 13.71 -11.06 -3.22
CA GLU A 93 14.54 -10.83 -2.03
C GLU A 93 15.04 -9.37 -1.92
N PRO A 94 15.57 -8.73 -3.00
CA PRO A 94 15.98 -7.33 -2.95
C PRO A 94 14.84 -6.38 -2.61
N ASP A 95 13.63 -6.66 -3.11
CA ASP A 95 12.45 -5.82 -2.87
C ASP A 95 12.06 -5.84 -1.38
N PHE A 96 11.85 -7.01 -0.79
CA PHE A 96 11.46 -7.13 0.61
C PHE A 96 12.52 -6.63 1.58
N LYS A 97 13.79 -6.86 1.28
CA LYS A 97 14.90 -6.28 2.06
C LYS A 97 14.99 -4.77 1.90
N GLY A 98 14.80 -4.25 0.69
CA GLY A 98 14.73 -2.82 0.42
C GLY A 98 13.58 -2.14 1.18
N MET A 99 12.38 -2.72 1.14
CA MET A 99 11.23 -2.25 1.89
C MET A 99 11.49 -2.24 3.41
N SER A 100 12.19 -3.25 3.92
CA SER A 100 12.60 -3.32 5.34
C SER A 100 13.54 -2.18 5.72
N VAL A 101 14.50 -1.84 4.85
CA VAL A 101 15.42 -0.70 5.07
C VAL A 101 14.70 0.64 4.94
N ILE A 102 13.72 0.76 4.04
CA ILE A 102 12.85 1.94 3.93
C ILE A 102 11.99 2.09 5.19
N GLY A 103 11.64 0.98 5.84
CA GLY A 103 10.87 0.94 7.08
C GLY A 103 9.36 1.00 6.83
N TYR A 104 8.83 0.13 5.97
CA TYR A 104 7.39 -0.08 5.87
C TYR A 104 6.83 -0.59 7.20
N ASP A 105 5.63 -0.13 7.57
CA ASP A 105 4.96 -0.55 8.80
C ASP A 105 4.11 -1.82 8.58
N ALA A 106 3.45 -1.95 7.42
CA ALA A 106 2.72 -3.14 6.99
C ALA A 106 2.47 -3.15 5.48
N MET A 107 2.08 -4.32 4.93
CA MET A 107 1.58 -4.44 3.56
C MET A 107 0.36 -5.35 3.47
N ALA A 108 -0.52 -5.12 2.49
CA ALA A 108 -1.47 -6.10 2.02
C ALA A 108 -0.76 -7.20 1.23
N ILE A 109 -1.29 -8.42 1.24
CA ILE A 109 -0.87 -9.48 0.33
C ILE A 109 -1.64 -9.31 -0.97
N GLY A 110 -0.93 -9.12 -2.10
CA GLY A 110 -1.52 -9.05 -3.43
C GLY A 110 -1.64 -10.43 -4.09
N ASN A 111 -2.14 -10.46 -5.34
CA ASN A 111 -2.28 -11.71 -6.08
C ASN A 111 -0.94 -12.23 -6.61
N HIS A 112 0.00 -11.37 -6.95
CA HIS A 112 1.34 -11.76 -7.41
C HIS A 112 2.24 -12.31 -6.31
N GLU A 113 1.90 -12.15 -5.04
CA GLU A 113 2.55 -12.86 -3.94
C GLU A 113 2.34 -14.38 -4.03
N PHE A 114 1.37 -14.86 -4.86
CA PHE A 114 1.07 -16.29 -5.10
C PHE A 114 1.59 -16.80 -6.45
N ASP A 115 2.40 -16.07 -7.18
CA ASP A 115 3.01 -16.52 -8.43
C ASP A 115 4.09 -17.60 -8.22
N ASN A 116 4.55 -17.72 -6.99
CA ASN A 116 5.50 -18.73 -6.54
C ASN A 116 4.87 -19.66 -5.50
N PRO A 117 5.45 -20.86 -5.24
CA PRO A 117 5.01 -21.71 -4.15
C PRO A 117 4.96 -20.96 -2.81
N LEU A 118 3.99 -21.28 -1.94
CA LEU A 118 3.81 -20.61 -0.63
C LEU A 118 5.09 -20.58 0.23
N ALA A 119 5.97 -21.58 0.09
CA ALA A 119 7.28 -21.58 0.76
C ALA A 119 8.18 -20.40 0.36
N VAL A 120 7.97 -19.80 -0.83
CA VAL A 120 8.67 -18.57 -1.24
C VAL A 120 8.09 -17.39 -0.48
N LEU A 121 6.77 -17.26 -0.40
CA LEU A 121 6.11 -16.20 0.38
C LEU A 121 6.51 -16.28 1.87
N ASP A 122 6.61 -17.50 2.43
CA ASP A 122 7.09 -17.69 3.80
C ASP A 122 8.57 -17.24 3.99
N LYS A 123 9.42 -17.31 2.94
CA LYS A 123 10.76 -16.74 2.96
C LYS A 123 10.74 -15.21 2.86
N GLN A 124 9.89 -14.67 2.01
CA GLN A 124 9.72 -13.23 1.84
C GLN A 124 9.28 -12.55 3.14
N GLN A 125 8.38 -13.17 3.90
CA GLN A 125 8.03 -12.73 5.25
C GLN A 125 9.24 -12.71 6.21
N LYS A 126 10.14 -13.69 6.10
CA LYS A 126 11.37 -13.74 6.93
C LYS A 126 12.42 -12.71 6.54
N TRP A 127 12.44 -12.26 5.29
CA TRP A 127 13.31 -11.18 4.82
C TRP A 127 12.79 -9.79 5.22
N SER A 128 11.53 -9.72 5.64
CA SER A 128 10.84 -8.48 5.99
C SER A 128 10.79 -8.28 7.50
N ASN A 129 10.88 -7.03 7.93
CA ASN A 129 10.73 -6.62 9.34
C ASN A 129 9.35 -6.02 9.65
N PHE A 130 8.41 -6.16 8.72
CA PHE A 130 7.02 -5.69 8.82
C PHE A 130 6.04 -6.83 8.49
N PRO A 131 4.80 -6.79 9.03
CA PRO A 131 3.81 -7.83 8.78
C PRO A 131 3.21 -7.74 7.39
N PHE A 132 2.91 -8.91 6.82
CA PHE A 132 2.05 -9.10 5.65
C PHE A 132 0.65 -9.39 6.16
N LEU A 133 -0.33 -8.61 5.75
CA LEU A 133 -1.67 -8.65 6.29
C LEU A 133 -2.68 -9.18 5.26
N SER A 134 -3.50 -10.15 5.67
CA SER A 134 -4.72 -10.53 4.96
C SER A 134 -5.69 -11.25 5.90
N ALA A 135 -6.85 -10.66 6.13
CA ALA A 135 -7.91 -11.21 6.97
C ALA A 135 -8.80 -12.21 6.23
N ASN A 136 -8.80 -12.20 4.90
CA ASN A 136 -9.74 -12.97 4.10
C ASN A 136 -9.11 -14.18 3.36
N ILE A 137 -7.83 -14.47 3.60
CA ILE A 137 -7.17 -15.69 3.11
C ILE A 137 -7.21 -16.75 4.21
N ILE A 138 -7.95 -17.83 3.95
CA ILE A 138 -8.18 -18.89 4.91
C ILE A 138 -7.46 -20.17 4.46
N ASP A 139 -6.75 -20.81 5.37
CA ASP A 139 -6.22 -22.15 5.18
C ASP A 139 -7.38 -23.16 5.28
N LYS A 140 -7.67 -23.88 4.20
CA LYS A 140 -8.78 -24.84 4.13
C LYS A 140 -8.62 -26.02 5.09
N THR A 141 -7.39 -26.33 5.52
CA THR A 141 -7.12 -27.43 6.44
C THR A 141 -7.48 -27.08 7.88
N THR A 142 -7.19 -25.85 8.28
CA THR A 142 -7.40 -25.39 9.67
C THR A 142 -8.71 -24.60 9.84
N GLY A 143 -9.22 -23.98 8.76
CA GLY A 143 -10.32 -23.02 8.79
C GLY A 143 -9.94 -21.65 9.37
N GLU A 144 -8.66 -21.44 9.69
CA GLU A 144 -8.11 -20.22 10.27
C GLU A 144 -7.53 -19.30 9.19
N THR A 145 -7.32 -18.00 9.52
CA THR A 145 -6.60 -17.09 8.62
C THR A 145 -5.17 -17.56 8.43
N ARG A 146 -4.73 -17.67 7.17
CA ARG A 146 -3.36 -18.12 6.83
C ARG A 146 -2.30 -17.08 7.22
N TYR A 147 -2.67 -15.81 7.23
CA TYR A 147 -1.79 -14.68 7.53
C TYR A 147 -2.36 -13.82 8.66
N GLN A 148 -1.55 -12.90 9.15
CA GLN A 148 -2.01 -11.94 10.16
C GLN A 148 -3.15 -11.10 9.59
N ALA A 149 -4.31 -11.10 10.27
CA ALA A 149 -5.50 -10.44 9.76
C ALA A 149 -5.40 -8.91 9.86
N TYR A 150 -4.81 -8.41 10.94
CA TYR A 150 -4.68 -6.97 11.23
C TYR A 150 -3.50 -6.71 12.17
N LYS A 151 -3.11 -5.43 12.26
CA LYS A 151 -2.11 -4.94 13.23
C LYS A 151 -2.62 -3.66 13.89
N ILE A 152 -2.40 -3.54 15.19
CA ILE A 152 -2.63 -2.31 15.94
C ILE A 152 -1.30 -1.58 16.05
N PHE A 153 -1.29 -0.30 15.72
CA PHE A 153 -0.15 0.59 15.87
C PHE A 153 -0.47 1.67 16.90
N GLU A 154 0.50 1.96 17.75
CA GLU A 154 0.47 3.12 18.64
C GLU A 154 1.55 4.10 18.15
N LYS A 155 1.14 5.25 17.66
CA LYS A 155 2.00 6.26 17.05
C LYS A 155 1.63 7.63 17.59
N ASN A 156 2.52 8.23 18.36
CA ASN A 156 2.38 9.60 18.88
C ASN A 156 1.03 9.85 19.58
N GLY A 157 0.58 8.86 20.39
CA GLY A 157 -0.68 8.91 21.12
C GLY A 157 -1.91 8.42 20.35
N LEU A 158 -1.83 8.26 19.03
CA LEU A 158 -2.89 7.66 18.21
C LEU A 158 -2.78 6.13 18.20
N LYS A 159 -3.92 5.49 18.35
CA LYS A 159 -4.09 4.05 18.18
C LYS A 159 -4.74 3.78 16.82
N ILE A 160 -4.02 3.12 15.92
CA ILE A 160 -4.42 2.92 14.55
C ILE A 160 -4.55 1.43 14.27
N ALA A 161 -5.74 0.98 13.86
CA ALA A 161 -5.97 -0.38 13.40
C ALA A 161 -5.73 -0.45 11.89
N VAL A 162 -4.95 -1.44 11.43
CA VAL A 162 -4.72 -1.69 10.02
C VAL A 162 -5.15 -3.13 9.70
N ILE A 163 -6.18 -3.31 8.89
CA ILE A 163 -6.74 -4.60 8.45
C ILE A 163 -6.21 -4.87 7.04
N GLY A 164 -5.66 -6.07 6.77
CA GLY A 164 -5.23 -6.46 5.42
C GLY A 164 -6.32 -7.21 4.66
N LEU A 165 -6.45 -6.97 3.35
CA LEU A 165 -7.42 -7.63 2.48
C LEU A 165 -6.84 -7.89 1.09
N THR A 166 -7.21 -9.05 0.51
CA THR A 166 -6.76 -9.50 -0.81
C THR A 166 -7.97 -9.76 -1.71
N THR A 167 -7.85 -9.44 -3.00
CA THR A 167 -8.92 -9.69 -3.98
C THR A 167 -9.29 -11.17 -4.09
N THR A 168 -10.58 -11.46 -4.21
CA THR A 168 -11.07 -12.82 -4.48
C THR A 168 -10.69 -13.32 -5.87
N ASP A 169 -10.32 -12.44 -6.80
CA ASP A 169 -9.83 -12.84 -8.13
C ASP A 169 -8.55 -13.69 -8.05
N THR A 170 -7.77 -13.58 -6.98
CA THR A 170 -6.60 -14.43 -6.73
C THR A 170 -6.94 -15.93 -6.88
N ALA A 171 -8.14 -16.34 -6.46
CA ALA A 171 -8.61 -17.72 -6.60
C ALA A 171 -8.77 -18.16 -8.07
N LYS A 172 -8.97 -17.22 -9.00
CA LYS A 172 -9.19 -17.47 -10.43
C LYS A 172 -7.90 -17.32 -11.24
N ILE A 173 -7.08 -16.33 -10.91
CA ILE A 173 -5.89 -15.97 -11.69
C ILE A 173 -4.59 -16.57 -11.15
N GLY A 174 -4.56 -17.02 -9.89
CA GLY A 174 -3.42 -17.66 -9.27
C GLY A 174 -3.19 -19.09 -9.74
N ASN A 175 -1.97 -19.61 -9.58
CA ASN A 175 -1.63 -20.98 -9.91
C ASN A 175 -2.33 -21.97 -8.94
N PRO A 176 -3.25 -22.85 -9.42
CA PRO A 176 -3.98 -23.78 -8.54
C PRO A 176 -3.07 -24.69 -7.71
N GLN A 177 -1.85 -25.01 -8.19
CA GLN A 177 -0.89 -25.83 -7.45
C GLN A 177 -0.38 -25.12 -6.19
N TYR A 178 -0.34 -23.79 -6.19
CA TYR A 178 0.16 -23.01 -5.06
C TYR A 178 -0.94 -22.56 -4.12
N ILE A 179 -2.12 -22.23 -4.66
CA ILE A 179 -3.24 -21.67 -3.87
C ILE A 179 -4.34 -22.66 -3.57
N GLY A 180 -4.29 -23.91 -4.08
CA GLY A 180 -5.37 -24.90 -3.94
C GLY A 180 -5.77 -25.21 -2.49
N GLY A 181 -4.86 -25.04 -1.53
CA GLY A 181 -5.10 -25.15 -0.09
C GLY A 181 -5.71 -23.90 0.57
N LEU A 182 -5.91 -22.83 -0.19
CA LEU A 182 -6.40 -21.54 0.31
C LEU A 182 -7.83 -21.25 -0.19
N GLU A 183 -8.60 -20.57 0.65
CA GLU A 183 -9.88 -19.97 0.31
C GLU A 183 -9.76 -18.46 0.43
N PHE A 184 -10.22 -17.73 -0.60
CA PHE A 184 -10.26 -16.25 -0.61
C PHE A 184 -11.71 -15.83 -0.38
N LYS A 185 -12.03 -15.45 0.87
CA LYS A 185 -13.36 -15.02 1.28
C LYS A 185 -13.67 -13.61 0.81
N ASP A 186 -14.96 -13.28 0.71
CA ASP A 186 -15.40 -11.92 0.40
C ASP A 186 -14.83 -10.92 1.43
N PRO A 187 -14.02 -9.94 0.99
CA PRO A 187 -13.35 -9.01 1.89
C PRO A 187 -14.34 -8.06 2.59
N THR A 188 -15.48 -7.73 1.96
CA THR A 188 -16.52 -6.89 2.57
C THR A 188 -17.17 -7.62 3.75
N GLU A 189 -17.55 -8.89 3.56
CA GLU A 189 -18.14 -9.72 4.63
C GLU A 189 -17.15 -9.96 5.79
N VAL A 190 -15.87 -10.18 5.46
CA VAL A 190 -14.83 -10.38 6.47
C VAL A 190 -14.62 -9.10 7.28
N THR A 191 -14.53 -7.96 6.61
CA THR A 191 -14.38 -6.65 7.26
C THR A 191 -15.57 -6.33 8.15
N ALA A 192 -16.80 -6.54 7.67
CA ALA A 192 -18.02 -6.32 8.44
C ALA A 192 -18.09 -7.15 9.75
N LYS A 193 -17.43 -8.31 9.78
CA LYS A 193 -17.38 -9.16 10.98
C LYS A 193 -16.17 -8.85 11.87
N LEU A 194 -15.05 -8.39 11.30
CA LEU A 194 -13.77 -8.20 12.00
C LEU A 194 -13.67 -6.81 12.63
N ALA A 195 -14.03 -5.74 11.89
CA ALA A 195 -13.84 -4.36 12.35
C ALA A 195 -14.60 -4.08 13.67
N PRO A 196 -15.87 -4.53 13.89
CA PRO A 196 -16.54 -4.35 15.18
C PRO A 196 -15.86 -5.08 16.35
N LYS A 197 -15.15 -6.19 16.09
CA LYS A 197 -14.39 -6.90 17.15
C LYS A 197 -13.16 -6.12 17.54
N ILE A 198 -12.44 -5.56 16.54
CA ILE A 198 -11.29 -4.69 16.74
C ILE A 198 -11.71 -3.45 17.53
N GLU A 199 -12.78 -2.79 17.12
CA GLU A 199 -13.37 -1.63 17.80
C GLU A 199 -13.66 -1.94 19.28
N LYS A 200 -14.39 -3.01 19.54
CA LYS A 200 -14.74 -3.43 20.91
C LYS A 200 -13.51 -3.71 21.77
N GLN A 201 -12.47 -4.32 21.20
CA GLN A 201 -11.30 -4.80 21.94
C GLN A 201 -10.24 -3.72 22.15
N TYR A 202 -9.99 -2.90 21.13
CA TYR A 202 -8.83 -1.99 21.10
C TYR A 202 -9.23 -0.52 21.10
N LYS A 203 -10.45 -0.17 20.64
CA LYS A 203 -10.94 1.20 20.48
C LYS A 203 -9.90 2.05 19.73
N PRO A 204 -9.63 1.74 18.46
CA PRO A 204 -8.69 2.53 17.67
C PRO A 204 -9.28 3.92 17.40
N ASP A 205 -8.42 4.92 17.34
CA ASP A 205 -8.76 6.29 16.92
C ASP A 205 -8.96 6.37 15.40
N ILE A 206 -8.28 5.49 14.63
CA ILE A 206 -8.35 5.40 13.18
C ILE A 206 -8.36 3.94 12.76
N THR A 207 -9.27 3.56 11.86
CA THR A 207 -9.33 2.23 11.27
C THR A 207 -9.04 2.30 9.77
N ILE A 208 -7.95 1.65 9.35
CA ILE A 208 -7.47 1.61 7.97
C ILE A 208 -7.63 0.18 7.43
N ALA A 209 -8.13 0.02 6.21
CA ALA A 209 -7.92 -1.18 5.43
C ALA A 209 -6.75 -0.96 4.48
N VAL A 210 -5.72 -1.82 4.53
CA VAL A 210 -4.73 -1.94 3.48
C VAL A 210 -5.14 -3.08 2.57
N THR A 211 -5.35 -2.81 1.29
CA THR A 211 -6.02 -3.74 0.39
C THR A 211 -5.23 -3.99 -0.88
N HIS A 212 -5.48 -5.16 -1.50
CA HIS A 212 -5.09 -5.41 -2.86
C HIS A 212 -6.32 -5.86 -3.66
N MET A 213 -7.22 -4.91 -3.98
CA MET A 213 -8.55 -5.22 -4.55
C MET A 213 -8.89 -4.37 -5.78
N GLY A 214 -8.21 -3.27 -5.99
CA GLY A 214 -8.44 -2.34 -7.09
C GLY A 214 -9.46 -1.23 -6.80
N HIS A 215 -9.21 -0.07 -7.37
CA HIS A 215 -10.15 1.05 -7.39
C HIS A 215 -11.05 0.95 -8.63
N TYR A 216 -12.18 0.25 -8.49
CA TYR A 216 -13.16 0.07 -9.55
C TYR A 216 -14.45 0.79 -9.22
N VAL A 217 -14.97 1.57 -10.17
CA VAL A 217 -16.19 2.40 -9.98
C VAL A 217 -17.42 1.54 -9.68
N ASP A 218 -17.48 0.34 -10.24
CA ASP A 218 -18.54 -0.63 -9.98
C ASP A 218 -17.99 -2.06 -9.81
N ALA A 219 -18.82 -2.93 -9.23
CA ALA A 219 -18.47 -4.32 -8.95
C ALA A 219 -18.31 -5.21 -10.21
N ASN A 220 -18.70 -4.71 -11.37
CA ASN A 220 -18.72 -5.45 -12.63
C ASN A 220 -17.75 -4.88 -13.66
N PHE A 221 -16.79 -4.11 -13.24
CA PHE A 221 -15.80 -3.54 -14.16
C PHE A 221 -15.00 -4.66 -14.83
N GLY A 222 -15.36 -4.97 -16.08
CA GLY A 222 -14.81 -6.10 -16.80
C GLY A 222 -15.10 -7.42 -16.11
N ILE A 223 -14.04 -8.21 -15.86
CA ILE A 223 -14.10 -9.51 -15.17
C ILE A 223 -13.60 -9.43 -13.71
N ASN A 224 -13.28 -8.23 -13.22
CA ASN A 224 -12.71 -8.03 -11.89
C ASN A 224 -13.75 -8.28 -10.81
N ALA A 225 -13.29 -8.83 -9.68
CA ALA A 225 -14.08 -8.88 -8.46
C ALA A 225 -14.35 -7.46 -7.92
N PRO A 226 -15.39 -7.30 -7.07
CA PRO A 226 -15.64 -6.04 -6.39
C PRO A 226 -14.41 -5.52 -5.66
N GLY A 227 -14.07 -4.24 -5.93
CA GLY A 227 -12.89 -3.58 -5.36
C GLY A 227 -13.20 -2.67 -4.18
N ASP A 228 -12.28 -1.74 -3.92
CA ASP A 228 -12.29 -0.84 -2.77
C ASP A 228 -13.54 0.06 -2.73
N VAL A 229 -13.97 0.56 -3.88
CA VAL A 229 -15.17 1.42 -4.01
C VAL A 229 -16.43 0.65 -3.58
N THR A 230 -16.59 -0.58 -4.08
CA THR A 230 -17.74 -1.42 -3.72
C THR A 230 -17.74 -1.77 -2.24
N MET A 231 -16.57 -2.10 -1.68
CA MET A 231 -16.44 -2.40 -0.24
C MET A 231 -16.83 -1.19 0.61
N ALA A 232 -16.30 0.01 0.31
CA ALA A 232 -16.60 1.22 1.05
C ALA A 232 -18.10 1.58 1.02
N ARG A 233 -18.77 1.35 -0.13
CA ARG A 233 -20.22 1.59 -0.28
C ARG A 233 -21.08 0.61 0.52
N ASN A 234 -20.63 -0.63 0.65
CA ASN A 234 -21.41 -1.72 1.27
C ASN A 234 -21.16 -1.85 2.78
N LEU A 235 -20.11 -1.26 3.30
CA LEU A 235 -19.85 -1.21 4.74
C LEU A 235 -20.64 -0.07 5.40
N PRO A 236 -21.06 -0.22 6.66
CA PRO A 236 -21.62 0.88 7.43
C PRO A 236 -20.68 2.09 7.47
N LYS A 237 -21.23 3.30 7.34
CA LYS A 237 -20.46 4.54 7.42
C LYS A 237 -19.70 4.61 8.75
N GLY A 238 -18.41 4.97 8.69
CA GLY A 238 -17.53 5.07 9.85
C GLY A 238 -16.97 3.72 10.33
N MET A 239 -17.18 2.62 9.59
CA MET A 239 -16.53 1.33 9.90
C MET A 239 -15.07 1.32 9.49
N LEU A 240 -14.75 2.00 8.41
CA LEU A 240 -13.40 2.27 7.95
C LEU A 240 -13.26 3.78 7.68
N ASP A 241 -12.15 4.36 8.12
CA ASP A 241 -11.81 5.75 7.82
C ASP A 241 -11.07 5.87 6.50
N ILE A 242 -10.15 4.93 6.25
CA ILE A 242 -9.24 4.98 5.09
C ILE A 242 -9.09 3.58 4.47
N ILE A 243 -8.99 3.54 3.15
CA ILE A 243 -8.53 2.39 2.36
C ILE A 243 -7.28 2.81 1.61
N VAL A 244 -6.19 2.03 1.78
CA VAL A 244 -4.97 2.11 0.97
C VAL A 244 -4.96 0.92 0.04
N GLY A 245 -5.23 1.15 -1.24
CA GLY A 245 -5.41 0.11 -2.24
C GLY A 245 -4.18 -0.18 -3.10
N GLY A 246 -4.37 -1.14 -4.01
CA GLY A 246 -3.47 -1.57 -5.07
C GLY A 246 -4.27 -2.31 -6.16
N HIS A 247 -3.62 -3.13 -6.99
CA HIS A 247 -4.20 -4.02 -8.00
C HIS A 247 -4.64 -3.36 -9.31
N SER A 248 -5.38 -2.25 -9.28
CA SER A 248 -5.78 -1.55 -10.51
C SER A 248 -4.66 -0.72 -11.13
N GLN A 249 -3.59 -0.46 -10.36
CA GLN A 249 -2.41 0.26 -10.83
C GLN A 249 -2.72 1.68 -11.33
N GLU A 250 -3.77 2.31 -10.80
CA GLU A 250 -4.20 3.65 -11.20
C GLU A 250 -3.81 4.70 -10.14
N PRO A 251 -3.45 5.91 -10.55
CA PRO A 251 -3.29 7.02 -9.61
C PRO A 251 -4.67 7.50 -9.16
N VAL A 252 -5.00 7.35 -7.87
CA VAL A 252 -6.30 7.81 -7.36
C VAL A 252 -6.19 9.28 -6.96
N CYS A 253 -6.42 10.16 -7.93
CA CYS A 253 -6.61 11.59 -7.80
C CYS A 253 -7.91 11.97 -8.51
N MET A 254 -8.91 12.45 -7.74
CA MET A 254 -10.28 12.59 -8.21
C MET A 254 -10.73 14.05 -8.25
N LYS A 255 -11.50 14.40 -9.28
CA LYS A 255 -12.23 15.67 -9.37
C LYS A 255 -13.43 15.65 -8.42
N GLU A 256 -14.15 14.56 -8.44
CA GLU A 256 -15.26 14.21 -7.55
C GLU A 256 -15.32 12.69 -7.38
N ALA A 257 -16.19 12.19 -6.51
CA ALA A 257 -16.32 10.75 -6.26
C ALA A 257 -16.50 9.97 -7.56
N ASN A 258 -15.63 8.98 -7.79
CA ASN A 258 -15.56 8.13 -9.00
C ASN A 258 -15.20 8.82 -10.32
N VAL A 259 -14.84 10.08 -10.30
CA VAL A 259 -14.43 10.83 -11.52
C VAL A 259 -12.97 11.21 -11.38
N ALA A 260 -12.11 10.58 -12.20
CA ALA A 260 -10.70 10.91 -12.24
C ALA A 260 -10.48 12.38 -12.61
N ASP A 261 -9.48 13.00 -11.98
CA ASP A 261 -9.06 14.35 -12.34
C ASP A 261 -8.10 14.30 -13.54
N GLU A 262 -8.62 14.60 -14.73
CA GLU A 262 -7.80 14.66 -15.95
C GLU A 262 -6.71 15.74 -15.90
N SER A 263 -6.83 16.71 -14.98
CA SER A 263 -5.83 17.76 -14.76
C SER A 263 -4.77 17.37 -13.73
N PHE A 264 -4.78 16.14 -13.24
CA PHE A 264 -3.81 15.65 -12.28
C PHE A 264 -2.37 15.90 -12.75
N MET A 265 -1.57 16.50 -11.87
CA MET A 265 -0.15 16.75 -12.09
C MET A 265 0.67 16.10 -10.97
N PRO A 266 1.71 15.32 -11.30
CA PRO A 266 2.60 14.71 -10.30
C PRO A 266 3.13 15.72 -9.29
N GLY A 267 3.08 15.38 -8.01
CA GLY A 267 3.56 16.24 -6.92
C GLY A 267 2.65 17.40 -6.53
N LYS A 268 1.56 17.64 -7.25
CA LYS A 268 0.56 18.64 -6.87
C LYS A 268 -0.50 18.04 -5.96
N ALA A 269 -1.10 18.89 -5.12
CA ALA A 269 -2.22 18.49 -4.30
C ALA A 269 -3.39 18.04 -5.18
N CYS A 270 -4.00 16.91 -4.80
CA CYS A 270 -5.22 16.39 -5.43
C CYS A 270 -6.16 15.82 -4.36
N LYS A 271 -7.27 15.25 -4.76
CA LYS A 271 -8.21 14.61 -3.82
C LYS A 271 -8.17 13.10 -4.02
N PRO A 272 -8.06 12.28 -2.96
CA PRO A 272 -8.34 10.85 -3.09
C PRO A 272 -9.84 10.65 -3.33
N ASP A 273 -10.27 9.43 -3.67
CA ASP A 273 -11.70 9.12 -3.73
C ASP A 273 -12.31 9.08 -2.33
N GLN A 274 -13.61 9.30 -2.24
CA GLN A 274 -14.36 9.16 -1.00
C GLN A 274 -15.71 8.50 -1.24
N GLN A 275 -15.93 7.36 -0.62
CA GLN A 275 -17.16 6.60 -0.73
C GLN A 275 -17.74 6.33 0.66
N ASN A 276 -19.01 6.71 0.86
CA ASN A 276 -19.71 6.50 2.13
C ASN A 276 -18.94 6.98 3.38
N GLY A 277 -18.12 8.05 3.22
CA GLY A 277 -17.29 8.63 4.27
C GLY A 277 -15.87 8.04 4.39
N THR A 278 -15.57 6.94 3.72
CA THR A 278 -14.25 6.30 3.70
C THR A 278 -13.38 6.90 2.58
N TRP A 279 -12.18 7.35 2.93
CA TRP A 279 -11.17 7.79 1.95
C TRP A 279 -10.51 6.60 1.26
N ILE A 280 -10.36 6.63 -0.07
CA ILE A 280 -9.73 5.57 -0.86
C ILE A 280 -8.55 6.15 -1.62
N MET A 281 -7.36 5.53 -1.47
CA MET A 281 -6.09 6.02 -1.99
C MET A 281 -5.33 4.93 -2.71
N GLN A 282 -4.69 5.28 -3.84
CA GLN A 282 -3.79 4.41 -4.57
C GLN A 282 -2.70 5.23 -5.25
N ALA A 283 -1.45 4.73 -5.28
CA ALA A 283 -0.26 5.47 -5.72
C ALA A 283 0.30 4.97 -7.06
N HIS A 284 -0.58 4.57 -7.99
CA HIS A 284 -0.21 4.03 -9.29
C HIS A 284 0.56 2.69 -9.15
N GLU A 285 1.73 2.56 -9.79
CA GLU A 285 2.51 1.33 -9.87
C GLU A 285 4.01 1.61 -9.79
N TRP A 286 4.83 0.55 -9.61
CA TRP A 286 6.29 0.50 -9.77
C TRP A 286 7.08 1.42 -8.84
N GLY A 287 6.41 2.03 -7.89
CA GLY A 287 7.01 3.07 -7.05
C GLY A 287 7.28 4.36 -7.76
N LYS A 288 6.53 4.65 -8.83
CA LYS A 288 6.53 5.94 -9.53
C LYS A 288 6.19 7.08 -8.58
N TYR A 289 5.29 6.81 -7.61
CA TYR A 289 4.86 7.79 -6.62
C TYR A 289 4.96 7.23 -5.20
N VAL A 290 5.13 8.15 -4.26
CA VAL A 290 4.77 7.97 -2.86
C VAL A 290 3.52 8.81 -2.61
N GLY A 291 2.42 8.15 -2.24
CA GLY A 291 1.22 8.85 -1.79
C GLY A 291 1.44 9.41 -0.39
N LYS A 292 1.05 10.67 -0.18
CA LYS A 292 1.10 11.36 1.10
C LYS A 292 -0.27 11.95 1.41
N ALA A 293 -0.89 11.52 2.51
CA ALA A 293 -2.12 12.09 3.04
C ALA A 293 -1.87 12.65 4.44
N GLU A 294 -2.35 13.84 4.71
CA GLU A 294 -2.26 14.51 6.00
C GLU A 294 -3.66 14.70 6.58
N PHE A 295 -3.87 14.23 7.79
CA PHE A 295 -5.14 14.25 8.48
C PHE A 295 -5.06 14.99 9.81
N LYS A 296 -6.19 15.57 10.20
CA LYS A 296 -6.47 16.09 11.55
C LYS A 296 -7.57 15.22 12.17
N LEU A 297 -7.33 14.70 13.36
CA LEU A 297 -8.33 14.07 14.19
C LEU A 297 -8.69 15.01 15.34
N GLU A 298 -9.96 15.36 15.44
CA GLU A 298 -10.48 16.25 16.48
C GLU A 298 -11.93 15.88 16.78
N ASN A 299 -12.28 15.64 18.04
CA ASN A 299 -13.63 15.22 18.47
C ASN A 299 -14.14 13.98 17.73
N ASP A 300 -13.29 12.96 17.56
CA ASP A 300 -13.56 11.71 16.82
C ASP A 300 -13.85 11.92 15.31
N GLU A 301 -13.57 13.10 14.76
CA GLU A 301 -13.72 13.39 13.34
C GLU A 301 -12.36 13.44 12.65
N LEU A 302 -12.15 12.56 11.66
CA LEU A 302 -10.95 12.51 10.82
C LEU A 302 -11.13 13.36 9.57
N THR A 303 -10.45 14.49 9.51
CA THR A 303 -10.49 15.42 8.38
C THR A 303 -9.23 15.32 7.54
N LEU A 304 -9.37 15.12 6.23
CA LEU A 304 -8.25 15.19 5.28
C LEU A 304 -7.85 16.66 5.08
N LEU A 305 -6.59 16.98 5.36
CA LEU A 305 -6.02 18.32 5.17
C LEU A 305 -5.34 18.47 3.81
N ASN A 306 -4.61 17.42 3.38
CA ASN A 306 -3.86 17.44 2.12
C ASN A 306 -3.64 16.02 1.62
N TYR A 307 -3.64 15.85 0.29
CA TYR A 307 -3.24 14.63 -0.38
C TYR A 307 -2.45 14.94 -1.65
N SER A 308 -1.40 14.18 -1.90
CA SER A 308 -0.62 14.29 -3.13
C SER A 308 0.08 12.95 -3.46
N LEU A 309 0.30 12.73 -4.75
CA LEU A 309 1.14 11.67 -5.27
C LEU A 309 2.49 12.28 -5.67
N ILE A 310 3.51 12.05 -4.84
CA ILE A 310 4.84 12.67 -4.99
C ILE A 310 5.68 11.79 -5.91
N PRO A 311 6.14 12.28 -7.08
CA PRO A 311 6.88 11.48 -8.04
C PRO A 311 8.30 11.16 -7.53
N VAL A 312 8.79 9.96 -7.85
CA VAL A 312 10.14 9.51 -7.55
C VAL A 312 10.98 9.59 -8.83
N ASN A 313 11.62 10.71 -9.07
CA ASN A 313 12.45 10.98 -10.26
C ASN A 313 11.75 10.69 -11.60
N LEU A 314 10.43 10.88 -11.65
CA LEU A 314 9.61 10.60 -12.83
C LEU A 314 9.77 11.70 -13.87
N TYR A 315 9.90 11.31 -15.14
CA TYR A 315 9.88 12.25 -16.26
C TYR A 315 8.48 12.36 -16.85
N ILE A 316 8.08 13.58 -17.21
CA ILE A 316 6.86 13.91 -17.94
C ILE A 316 7.21 14.71 -19.20
N ASP A 317 6.31 14.72 -20.17
CA ASP A 317 6.48 15.58 -21.34
C ASP A 317 6.07 17.02 -21.00
N ASP A 318 6.88 18.00 -21.42
CA ASP A 318 6.50 19.42 -21.40
C ASP A 318 5.52 19.74 -22.54
N GLU A 319 5.08 20.99 -22.61
CA GLU A 319 4.15 21.48 -23.66
C GLU A 319 4.70 21.31 -25.09
N ASN A 320 6.01 21.13 -25.24
CA ASN A 320 6.71 20.93 -26.51
C ASN A 320 7.05 19.44 -26.78
N GLY A 321 6.68 18.54 -25.87
CA GLY A 321 7.00 17.11 -25.94
C GLY A 321 8.42 16.75 -25.51
N ASN A 322 9.15 17.64 -24.82
CA ASN A 322 10.45 17.32 -24.28
C ASN A 322 10.31 16.68 -22.89
N LYS A 323 11.16 15.70 -22.59
CA LYS A 323 11.21 15.07 -21.27
C LYS A 323 11.81 16.01 -20.23
N GLN A 324 11.07 16.24 -19.14
CA GLN A 324 11.54 16.96 -17.96
C GLN A 324 11.15 16.23 -16.68
N LEU A 325 11.89 16.44 -15.59
CA LEU A 325 11.52 15.89 -14.29
C LEU A 325 10.18 16.48 -13.83
N ALA A 326 9.30 15.64 -13.34
CA ALA A 326 8.01 16.04 -12.79
C ALA A 326 8.13 16.85 -11.50
N ALA A 327 9.24 16.70 -10.78
CA ALA A 327 9.57 17.42 -9.55
C ALA A 327 11.09 17.55 -9.39
N GLU A 328 11.56 18.13 -8.27
CA GLU A 328 12.98 18.16 -7.94
C GLU A 328 13.57 16.75 -7.88
N TYR A 329 14.82 16.62 -8.39
CA TYR A 329 15.53 15.34 -8.39
C TYR A 329 15.83 14.87 -6.96
N ILE A 330 15.53 13.61 -6.69
CA ILE A 330 15.75 12.96 -5.40
C ILE A 330 17.00 12.10 -5.51
N GLU A 331 18.06 12.51 -4.79
CA GLU A 331 19.29 11.73 -4.72
C GLU A 331 19.04 10.37 -4.07
N PRO A 332 19.44 9.25 -4.70
CA PRO A 332 19.28 7.93 -4.11
C PRO A 332 20.06 7.79 -2.79
N ASN A 333 19.43 7.18 -1.79
CA ASN A 333 20.12 6.82 -0.55
C ASN A 333 21.27 5.85 -0.85
N LYS A 334 22.49 6.32 -0.63
CA LYS A 334 23.72 5.57 -1.01
C LYS A 334 23.79 4.19 -0.38
N ASN A 335 23.48 4.05 0.90
CA ASN A 335 23.60 2.78 1.62
C ASN A 335 22.63 1.74 1.04
N LEU A 336 21.38 2.14 0.78
CA LEU A 336 20.40 1.26 0.17
C LEU A 336 20.75 0.94 -1.27
N GLN A 337 21.23 1.91 -2.03
CA GLN A 337 21.68 1.71 -3.41
C GLN A 337 22.84 0.71 -3.50
N ASP A 338 23.86 0.85 -2.64
CA ASP A 338 24.99 -0.07 -2.59
C ASP A 338 24.53 -1.50 -2.23
N MET A 339 23.61 -1.65 -1.30
CA MET A 339 23.01 -2.94 -0.95
C MET A 339 22.26 -3.56 -2.15
N LEU A 340 21.41 -2.78 -2.81
CA LEU A 340 20.59 -3.27 -3.93
C LEU A 340 21.42 -3.51 -5.20
N ALA A 341 22.54 -2.79 -5.42
CA ALA A 341 23.43 -2.99 -6.56
C ALA A 341 24.00 -4.42 -6.64
N VAL A 342 24.19 -5.08 -5.49
CA VAL A 342 24.65 -6.48 -5.44
C VAL A 342 23.59 -7.40 -6.08
N TYR A 343 22.31 -7.19 -5.76
CA TYR A 343 21.19 -7.95 -6.32
C TYR A 343 20.97 -7.61 -7.79
N GLN A 344 21.04 -6.33 -8.17
CA GLN A 344 20.92 -5.89 -9.55
C GLN A 344 22.00 -6.55 -10.43
N LYS A 345 23.26 -6.52 -10.00
CA LYS A 345 24.36 -7.17 -10.72
C LYS A 345 24.14 -8.68 -10.84
N LYS A 346 23.70 -9.34 -9.79
CA LYS A 346 23.43 -10.79 -9.77
C LYS A 346 22.27 -11.15 -10.71
N GLY A 347 21.16 -10.41 -10.66
CA GLY A 347 20.02 -10.62 -11.53
C GLY A 347 20.36 -10.38 -13.00
N ALA A 348 20.98 -9.23 -13.31
CA ALA A 348 21.42 -8.90 -14.67
C ALA A 348 22.37 -9.95 -15.27
N ALA A 349 23.27 -10.52 -14.46
CA ALA A 349 24.18 -11.58 -14.93
C ALA A 349 23.45 -12.85 -15.36
N GLN A 350 22.29 -13.16 -14.79
CA GLN A 350 21.50 -14.35 -15.14
C GLN A 350 20.81 -14.23 -16.51
N ILE A 351 20.54 -13.00 -16.97
CA ILE A 351 19.86 -12.72 -18.24
C ILE A 351 20.81 -12.18 -19.33
N ALA A 352 22.10 -12.01 -19.02
CA ALA A 352 23.08 -11.45 -19.95
C ALA A 352 23.47 -12.40 -21.09
N GLY A 353 23.14 -13.69 -20.99
CA GLY A 353 23.48 -14.70 -21.99
C GLY A 353 22.75 -14.47 -23.31
N LYS A 354 23.50 -14.38 -24.41
CA LYS A 354 22.91 -14.31 -25.75
C LYS A 354 22.28 -15.67 -26.09
N ILE A 355 20.95 -15.71 -26.26
CA ILE A 355 20.19 -16.92 -26.56
C ILE A 355 19.82 -17.05 -28.05
N GLY A 356 19.95 -15.96 -28.82
CA GLY A 356 19.62 -15.94 -30.24
C GLY A 356 19.78 -14.58 -30.90
N ASN A 357 19.34 -14.49 -32.14
CA ASN A 357 19.21 -13.26 -32.90
C ASN A 357 17.79 -13.17 -33.45
N VAL A 358 17.32 -11.95 -33.66
CA VAL A 358 16.06 -11.66 -34.36
C VAL A 358 16.35 -10.71 -35.52
N ASP A 359 15.65 -10.90 -36.64
CA ASP A 359 15.85 -10.11 -37.86
C ASP A 359 15.03 -8.82 -37.86
N ALA A 360 14.10 -8.67 -36.93
CA ALA A 360 13.22 -7.51 -36.81
C ALA A 360 12.98 -7.15 -35.36
N LYS A 361 12.59 -5.89 -35.11
CA LYS A 361 12.11 -5.49 -33.79
C LYS A 361 10.89 -6.30 -33.41
N LEU A 362 10.92 -6.92 -32.22
CA LEU A 362 9.75 -7.59 -31.64
C LEU A 362 8.89 -6.56 -30.91
N GLU A 363 7.60 -6.53 -31.27
CA GLU A 363 6.64 -5.61 -30.65
C GLU A 363 6.18 -6.21 -29.32
N GLY A 364 6.54 -5.56 -28.22
CA GLY A 364 6.20 -5.97 -26.85
C GLY A 364 5.43 -4.89 -26.07
N ASP A 365 4.98 -3.81 -26.74
CA ASP A 365 4.22 -2.76 -26.07
C ASP A 365 2.95 -3.32 -25.42
N ARG A 366 2.79 -3.07 -24.10
CA ARG A 366 1.69 -3.59 -23.30
C ARG A 366 0.31 -3.26 -23.87
N ASN A 367 0.17 -2.05 -24.44
CA ASN A 367 -1.09 -1.59 -25.01
C ASN A 367 -1.42 -2.23 -26.37
N LYS A 368 -0.41 -2.83 -27.04
CA LYS A 368 -0.59 -3.55 -28.30
C LYS A 368 -0.74 -5.05 -28.10
N VAL A 369 0.14 -5.67 -27.32
CA VAL A 369 0.14 -7.13 -27.14
C VAL A 369 -1.15 -7.68 -26.53
N ARG A 370 -1.95 -6.84 -25.89
CA ARG A 370 -3.24 -7.20 -25.28
C ARG A 370 -4.40 -7.18 -26.25
N TYR A 371 -4.27 -6.48 -27.37
CA TYR A 371 -5.38 -6.22 -28.31
C TYR A 371 -5.05 -6.61 -29.74
N GLU A 372 -3.76 -6.83 -30.07
CA GLU A 372 -3.30 -7.11 -31.43
C GLU A 372 -2.48 -8.39 -31.48
N GLN A 373 -2.47 -9.04 -32.66
CA GLN A 373 -1.56 -10.14 -32.96
C GLN A 373 -0.19 -9.59 -33.35
N VAL A 374 0.73 -9.52 -32.37
CA VAL A 374 2.08 -9.01 -32.58
C VAL A 374 3.09 -10.12 -32.90
N ASN A 375 4.22 -9.75 -33.51
CA ASN A 375 5.26 -10.73 -33.88
C ASN A 375 5.93 -11.38 -32.64
N LEU A 376 6.07 -10.68 -31.51
CA LEU A 376 6.56 -11.25 -30.26
C LEU A 376 5.66 -12.41 -29.78
N ALA A 377 4.33 -12.24 -29.81
CA ALA A 377 3.41 -13.30 -29.41
C ALA A 377 3.56 -14.56 -30.28
N ARG A 378 3.80 -14.39 -31.59
CA ARG A 378 4.03 -15.52 -32.51
C ARG A 378 5.31 -16.29 -32.16
N VAL A 379 6.40 -15.59 -31.80
CA VAL A 379 7.66 -16.21 -31.37
C VAL A 379 7.45 -17.03 -30.08
N ILE A 380 6.74 -16.42 -29.10
CA ILE A 380 6.44 -17.09 -27.81
C ILE A 380 5.59 -18.34 -28.05
N ILE A 381 4.51 -18.25 -28.82
CA ILE A 381 3.63 -19.38 -29.13
C ILE A 381 4.39 -20.47 -29.87
N ALA A 382 5.19 -20.14 -30.88
CA ALA A 382 6.00 -21.11 -31.62
C ALA A 382 6.97 -21.86 -30.69
N ALA A 383 7.63 -21.15 -29.77
CA ALA A 383 8.51 -21.77 -28.79
C ALA A 383 7.75 -22.70 -27.82
N GLN A 384 6.58 -22.30 -27.36
CA GLN A 384 5.71 -23.14 -26.51
C GLN A 384 5.24 -24.42 -27.26
N MET A 385 4.75 -24.26 -28.49
CA MET A 385 4.35 -25.43 -29.33
C MET A 385 5.53 -26.39 -29.51
N GLN A 386 6.70 -25.89 -29.83
CA GLN A 386 7.89 -26.74 -29.98
C GLN A 386 8.24 -27.46 -28.68
N SER A 387 8.09 -26.81 -27.52
CA SER A 387 8.43 -27.41 -26.22
C SER A 387 7.49 -28.56 -25.82
N VAL A 388 6.26 -28.56 -26.29
CA VAL A 388 5.24 -29.60 -26.02
C VAL A 388 5.05 -30.57 -27.18
N GLY A 389 5.80 -30.43 -28.27
CA GLY A 389 5.73 -31.31 -29.43
C GLY A 389 4.47 -31.16 -30.29
N ALA A 390 3.87 -29.95 -30.30
CA ALA A 390 2.67 -29.61 -31.05
C ALA A 390 3.00 -28.93 -32.39
#